data_d643ea7681f65372f8efc2312bfe2a87
#
_entry.id   d643ea7681f65372f8efc2312bfe2a87
#
_cell.length_a   1.000
_cell.length_b   1.000
_cell.length_c   1.000
_cell.angle_alpha   90.00
_cell.angle_beta   90.00
_cell.angle_gamma   90.00
#
_symmetry.space_group_name_H-M   'P 1'
#
loop_
_entity.id
_entity.type
_entity.pdbx_description
1 polymer ?
#
loop_
_entity_poly.entity_id
_entity_poly.type
_entity_poly.pdbx_seq_one_letter_code
_entity_poly.pdbx_strand_id
1 'polypeptide(L)'
;GVPTCVSKLQGIDANCVPYNLFQGGLAGDAGVQGVIDGGQAAQDYLAKSTFINGTGKQKILSGYVTGDTGYTIPGAPSSISLVAGFETKEYSADFRPDTPTKQGDRSGSGGATLPISGAYDVDEFYFELGIPVTDDISVEAGYRSAEYSTDSETDATKLGIYWTVSDDVSLRASFATAQRHASVSELYSAVSDGLVDLDNDPCAIQQNGDNATATEAQCAFTGLAAEFYNTDLNSP
;
A
#
# COMPACT_ATOMS: atom_id res chain seq x y z
N GLY A 1 -43.40 -27.36 -1.00
CA GLY A 1 -43.30 -26.06 -1.68
C GLY A 1 -41.95 -25.93 -2.39
N VAL A 2 -41.91 -25.19 -3.45
CA VAL A 2 -40.63 -24.91 -4.15
C VAL A 2 -39.87 -23.85 -3.32
N PRO A 3 -38.57 -24.05 -2.99
CA PRO A 3 -37.78 -23.05 -2.35
C PRO A 3 -37.80 -21.74 -3.15
N THR A 4 -38.03 -20.63 -2.49
CA THR A 4 -38.09 -19.30 -3.15
C THR A 4 -37.32 -18.27 -2.33
N CYS A 5 -36.55 -17.40 -2.97
CA CYS A 5 -35.85 -16.34 -2.28
C CYS A 5 -36.80 -15.37 -1.57
N VAL A 6 -36.47 -14.94 -0.37
CA VAL A 6 -37.20 -13.91 0.37
C VAL A 6 -37.22 -12.59 -0.40
N SER A 7 -36.11 -12.21 -1.00
CA SER A 7 -35.97 -11.00 -1.85
C SER A 7 -36.92 -11.00 -3.06
N LYS A 8 -37.17 -12.18 -3.66
CA LYS A 8 -38.14 -12.35 -4.74
C LYS A 8 -39.55 -12.19 -4.25
N LEU A 9 -39.90 -12.77 -3.09
CA LEU A 9 -41.22 -12.64 -2.48
C LEU A 9 -41.53 -11.20 -2.05
N GLN A 10 -40.51 -10.44 -1.67
CA GLN A 10 -40.63 -9.04 -1.29
C GLN A 10 -40.56 -8.06 -2.47
N GLY A 11 -40.38 -8.56 -3.69
CA GLY A 11 -40.25 -7.72 -4.88
C GLY A 11 -38.96 -6.94 -4.98
N ILE A 12 -37.96 -7.28 -4.15
CA ILE A 12 -36.63 -6.59 -4.13
C ILE A 12 -35.79 -7.07 -5.30
N ASP A 13 -35.75 -8.39 -5.56
CA ASP A 13 -34.99 -8.99 -6.65
C ASP A 13 -35.77 -10.10 -7.32
N ALA A 14 -36.34 -9.81 -8.48
CA ALA A 14 -37.13 -10.78 -9.26
C ALA A 14 -36.27 -11.90 -9.87
N ASN A 15 -34.95 -11.69 -10.01
CA ASN A 15 -34.03 -12.64 -10.62
C ASN A 15 -33.38 -13.58 -9.61
N CYS A 16 -33.63 -13.41 -8.33
CA CYS A 16 -33.03 -14.25 -7.30
C CYS A 16 -33.34 -15.71 -7.52
N VAL A 17 -32.30 -16.53 -7.52
CA VAL A 17 -32.36 -18.00 -7.62
C VAL A 17 -31.95 -18.60 -6.27
N PRO A 18 -32.82 -19.38 -5.58
CA PRO A 18 -32.42 -20.01 -4.34
C PRO A 18 -31.39 -21.11 -4.60
N TYR A 19 -30.44 -21.23 -3.68
CA TYR A 19 -29.46 -22.31 -3.67
C TYR A 19 -29.27 -22.85 -2.25
N ASN A 20 -28.81 -24.09 -2.14
CA ASN A 20 -28.58 -24.74 -0.87
C ASN A 20 -27.05 -24.83 -0.60
N LEU A 21 -26.59 -24.15 0.45
CA LEU A 21 -25.18 -24.18 0.87
C LEU A 21 -24.72 -25.53 1.43
N PHE A 22 -25.68 -26.37 1.86
CA PHE A 22 -25.40 -27.62 2.56
C PHE A 22 -25.56 -28.88 1.69
N GLN A 23 -26.04 -28.72 0.48
CA GLN A 23 -26.21 -29.79 -0.51
C GLN A 23 -25.55 -29.36 -1.82
N GLY A 24 -24.49 -29.95 -2.17
CA GLY A 24 -23.74 -29.67 -3.39
C GLY A 24 -22.33 -29.21 -3.10
N GLY A 25 -21.39 -29.73 -3.84
CA GLY A 25 -20.00 -29.31 -3.80
C GLY A 25 -19.75 -28.18 -4.76
N LEU A 26 -18.70 -27.40 -4.49
CA LEU A 26 -18.14 -26.48 -5.46
C LEU A 26 -17.46 -27.28 -6.59
N ALA A 27 -17.56 -26.78 -7.82
CA ALA A 27 -16.86 -27.36 -8.95
C ALA A 27 -15.36 -27.48 -8.64
N GLY A 28 -14.86 -28.71 -8.50
CA GLY A 28 -13.44 -28.94 -8.19
C GLY A 28 -13.16 -29.79 -6.96
N ASP A 29 -14.14 -30.02 -6.08
CA ASP A 29 -13.97 -30.93 -4.96
C ASP A 29 -13.96 -32.39 -5.46
N ALA A 30 -12.82 -33.07 -5.22
CA ALA A 30 -12.66 -34.47 -5.61
C ALA A 30 -13.68 -35.34 -4.84
N GLY A 31 -14.73 -35.77 -5.51
CA GLY A 31 -15.76 -36.65 -4.95
C GLY A 31 -17.16 -36.07 -4.86
N VAL A 32 -17.30 -34.76 -5.03
CA VAL A 32 -18.61 -34.11 -5.17
C VAL A 32 -18.65 -33.45 -6.54
N GLN A 33 -19.54 -33.91 -7.40
CA GLN A 33 -19.77 -33.27 -8.70
C GLN A 33 -20.27 -31.85 -8.41
N GLY A 34 -19.38 -30.86 -8.59
CA GLY A 34 -19.57 -29.47 -8.23
C GLY A 34 -20.74 -28.78 -8.85
N VAL A 35 -21.91 -29.11 -8.37
CA VAL A 35 -23.15 -28.41 -8.70
C VAL A 35 -23.63 -27.75 -7.42
N ILE A 36 -23.60 -26.42 -7.38
CA ILE A 36 -24.36 -25.66 -6.40
C ILE A 36 -25.80 -26.12 -6.56
N ASP A 37 -26.44 -26.59 -5.49
CA ASP A 37 -27.86 -26.99 -5.54
C ASP A 37 -28.69 -25.77 -5.96
N GLY A 38 -29.36 -25.89 -7.07
CA GLY A 38 -29.92 -24.79 -7.86
C GLY A 38 -29.47 -24.81 -9.31
N GLY A 39 -28.46 -25.63 -9.62
CA GLY A 39 -27.98 -25.87 -10.96
C GLY A 39 -27.33 -24.66 -11.63
N GLN A 40 -27.29 -24.66 -12.96
CA GLN A 40 -26.68 -23.58 -13.75
C GLN A 40 -27.32 -22.23 -13.48
N ALA A 41 -28.61 -22.14 -13.23
CA ALA A 41 -29.31 -20.90 -12.94
C ALA A 41 -28.79 -20.23 -11.65
N ALA A 42 -28.46 -21.00 -10.60
CA ALA A 42 -27.87 -20.47 -9.37
C ALA A 42 -26.41 -20.01 -9.61
N GLN A 43 -25.63 -20.77 -10.38
CA GLN A 43 -24.29 -20.37 -10.77
C GLN A 43 -24.30 -19.07 -11.56
N ASP A 44 -25.13 -18.93 -12.58
CA ASP A 44 -25.25 -17.72 -13.41
C ASP A 44 -25.72 -16.51 -12.59
N TYR A 45 -26.59 -16.72 -11.60
CA TYR A 45 -27.03 -15.66 -10.70
C TYR A 45 -25.92 -15.18 -9.75
N LEU A 46 -25.14 -16.12 -9.18
CA LEU A 46 -24.11 -15.84 -8.20
C LEU A 46 -22.78 -15.41 -8.84
N ALA A 47 -22.45 -15.98 -10.01
CA ALA A 47 -21.20 -15.66 -10.71
C ALA A 47 -21.30 -14.30 -11.38
N LYS A 48 -20.63 -13.32 -10.83
CA LYS A 48 -20.53 -11.97 -11.38
C LYS A 48 -19.06 -11.64 -11.70
N SER A 49 -18.84 -11.18 -12.92
CA SER A 49 -17.57 -10.55 -13.26
C SER A 49 -17.51 -9.17 -12.64
N THR A 50 -16.45 -8.86 -11.93
CA THR A 50 -16.19 -7.56 -11.35
C THR A 50 -14.97 -6.92 -11.99
N PHE A 51 -14.96 -5.61 -12.10
CA PHE A 51 -13.93 -4.86 -12.77
C PHE A 51 -13.41 -3.73 -11.90
N ILE A 52 -12.10 -3.53 -11.95
CA ILE A 52 -11.42 -2.39 -11.35
C ILE A 52 -10.60 -1.76 -12.47
N ASN A 53 -10.90 -0.52 -12.79
CA ASN A 53 -10.12 0.26 -13.74
C ASN A 53 -9.25 1.26 -12.99
N GLY A 54 -7.95 1.23 -13.26
CA GLY A 54 -7.00 2.17 -12.69
C GLY A 54 -6.21 2.89 -13.77
N THR A 55 -6.00 4.18 -13.60
CA THR A 55 -5.14 4.99 -14.45
C THR A 55 -4.21 5.80 -13.56
N GLY A 56 -2.90 5.59 -13.71
CA GLY A 56 -1.86 6.44 -13.13
C GLY A 56 -1.20 7.26 -14.24
N LYS A 57 -0.99 8.54 -13.98
CA LYS A 57 -0.25 9.43 -14.89
C LYS A 57 0.84 10.14 -14.13
N GLN A 58 1.98 10.26 -14.77
CA GLN A 58 3.12 11.04 -14.30
C GLN A 58 3.64 11.85 -15.48
N LYS A 59 3.87 13.15 -15.24
CA LYS A 59 4.60 14.01 -16.16
C LYS A 59 5.79 14.58 -15.44
N ILE A 60 6.92 14.61 -16.10
CA ILE A 60 8.17 15.11 -15.52
C ILE A 60 8.80 16.05 -16.54
N LEU A 61 9.19 17.23 -16.06
CA LEU A 61 10.10 18.14 -16.74
C LEU A 61 11.30 18.35 -15.85
N SER A 62 12.49 18.09 -16.36
CA SER A 62 13.72 18.25 -15.61
C SER A 62 14.80 18.92 -16.44
N GLY A 63 15.71 19.60 -15.76
CA GLY A 63 16.88 20.18 -16.35
C GLY A 63 18.00 20.23 -15.33
N TYR A 64 19.24 20.05 -15.79
CA TYR A 64 20.41 20.15 -14.93
C TYR A 64 21.64 20.70 -15.68
N VAL A 65 22.57 21.22 -14.92
CA VAL A 65 23.88 21.58 -15.37
C VAL A 65 24.93 20.82 -14.56
N THR A 66 26.01 20.46 -15.21
CA THR A 66 27.14 19.80 -14.56
C THR A 66 28.46 20.36 -15.10
N GLY A 67 29.43 20.43 -14.25
CA GLY A 67 30.75 20.91 -14.63
C GLY A 67 31.67 21.16 -13.44
N ASP A 68 32.87 21.62 -13.75
CA ASP A 68 33.83 22.01 -12.74
C ASP A 68 33.65 23.48 -12.37
N THR A 69 33.71 23.76 -11.07
CA THR A 69 33.54 25.14 -10.54
C THR A 69 34.72 26.05 -10.87
N GLY A 70 35.86 25.50 -11.28
CA GLY A 70 37.10 26.19 -11.43
C GLY A 70 37.84 26.51 -10.12
N TYR A 71 37.21 26.19 -8.96
CA TYR A 71 37.85 26.36 -7.66
C TYR A 71 38.51 25.07 -7.21
N THR A 72 39.81 25.14 -6.91
CA THR A 72 40.62 24.02 -6.41
C THR A 72 41.04 24.31 -4.97
N ILE A 73 40.76 23.38 -4.06
CA ILE A 73 41.22 23.45 -2.67
C ILE A 73 42.76 23.35 -2.67
N PRO A 74 43.47 24.15 -1.86
CA PRO A 74 44.94 24.03 -1.77
C PRO A 74 45.36 22.61 -1.37
N GLY A 75 46.14 21.96 -2.25
CA GLY A 75 46.57 20.57 -2.09
C GLY A 75 45.67 19.53 -2.76
N ALA A 76 44.56 19.90 -3.35
CA ALA A 76 43.70 19.01 -4.11
C ALA A 76 44.22 18.79 -5.54
N PRO A 77 43.99 17.60 -6.12
CA PRO A 77 44.43 17.27 -7.48
C PRO A 77 43.59 17.93 -8.59
N SER A 78 42.35 18.33 -8.29
CA SER A 78 41.47 18.94 -9.27
C SER A 78 40.45 19.87 -8.60
N SER A 79 39.72 20.62 -9.43
CA SER A 79 38.65 21.50 -8.98
C SER A 79 37.43 20.73 -8.44
N ILE A 80 36.63 21.43 -7.65
CA ILE A 80 35.33 20.92 -7.17
C ILE A 80 34.40 20.77 -8.36
N SER A 81 33.78 19.61 -8.50
CA SER A 81 32.71 19.37 -9.46
C SER A 81 31.36 19.70 -8.86
N LEU A 82 30.43 20.19 -9.68
CA LEU A 82 29.07 20.59 -9.31
C LEU A 82 28.08 19.97 -10.28
N VAL A 83 27.00 19.44 -9.73
CA VAL A 83 25.75 19.21 -10.44
C VAL A 83 24.69 20.07 -9.76
N ALA A 84 23.87 20.77 -10.52
CA ALA A 84 22.72 21.48 -10.01
C ALA A 84 21.54 21.30 -10.99
N GLY A 85 20.36 21.05 -10.48
CA GLY A 85 19.21 20.80 -11.33
C GLY A 85 17.90 21.10 -10.65
N PHE A 86 16.87 21.12 -11.48
CA PHE A 86 15.48 21.24 -11.06
C PHE A 86 14.64 20.15 -11.72
N GLU A 87 13.52 19.84 -11.10
CA GLU A 87 12.57 18.88 -11.60
C GLU A 87 11.17 19.32 -11.17
N THR A 88 10.22 19.39 -12.12
CA THR A 88 8.81 19.57 -11.82
C THR A 88 8.05 18.34 -12.27
N LYS A 89 7.15 17.83 -11.43
CA LYS A 89 6.42 16.59 -11.64
C LYS A 89 4.93 16.79 -11.33
N GLU A 90 4.09 16.24 -12.19
CA GLU A 90 2.66 16.10 -11.95
C GLU A 90 2.36 14.61 -11.75
N TYR A 91 1.66 14.28 -10.65
CA TYR A 91 1.17 12.93 -10.36
C TYR A 91 -0.34 12.95 -10.31
N SER A 92 -0.97 11.99 -10.95
CA SER A 92 -2.40 11.77 -10.78
C SER A 92 -2.73 10.28 -10.81
N ALA A 93 -3.74 9.90 -10.05
CA ALA A 93 -4.30 8.56 -10.06
C ALA A 93 -5.82 8.62 -10.03
N ASP A 94 -6.43 7.74 -10.79
CA ASP A 94 -7.87 7.52 -10.83
C ASP A 94 -8.12 6.02 -10.80
N PHE A 95 -8.76 5.55 -9.73
CA PHE A 95 -9.05 4.14 -9.49
C PHE A 95 -10.55 3.99 -9.28
N ARG A 96 -11.19 3.25 -10.19
CA ARG A 96 -12.65 3.12 -10.27
C ARG A 96 -13.09 1.66 -10.22
N PRO A 97 -13.47 1.16 -9.05
CA PRO A 97 -14.16 -0.11 -8.93
C PRO A 97 -15.58 -0.02 -9.49
N ASP A 98 -16.10 -1.13 -9.99
CA ASP A 98 -17.50 -1.25 -10.37
C ASP A 98 -18.43 -1.26 -9.14
N THR A 99 -19.74 -1.26 -9.38
CA THR A 99 -20.73 -1.18 -8.28
C THR A 99 -20.64 -2.35 -7.32
N PRO A 100 -20.58 -3.63 -7.75
CA PRO A 100 -20.44 -4.75 -6.81
C PRO A 100 -19.17 -4.66 -5.95
N THR A 101 -18.06 -4.24 -6.54
CA THR A 101 -16.81 -4.07 -5.81
C THR A 101 -16.89 -2.93 -4.78
N LYS A 102 -17.55 -1.81 -5.12
CA LYS A 102 -17.77 -0.69 -4.19
C LYS A 102 -18.72 -1.02 -3.04
N GLN A 103 -19.65 -1.94 -3.26
CA GLN A 103 -20.62 -2.38 -2.26
C GLN A 103 -20.12 -3.53 -1.37
N GLY A 104 -18.97 -4.12 -1.73
CA GLY A 104 -18.45 -5.28 -1.00
C GLY A 104 -19.17 -6.59 -1.32
N ASP A 105 -19.92 -6.65 -2.43
CA ASP A 105 -20.69 -7.84 -2.85
C ASP A 105 -19.80 -8.99 -3.38
N ARG A 106 -18.49 -8.86 -3.25
CA ARG A 106 -17.54 -9.90 -3.68
C ARG A 106 -17.23 -10.84 -2.52
N SER A 107 -17.62 -12.09 -2.66
CA SER A 107 -17.25 -13.13 -1.69
C SER A 107 -15.73 -13.26 -1.59
N GLY A 108 -15.21 -13.30 -0.37
CA GLY A 108 -13.80 -13.49 -0.08
C GLY A 108 -12.90 -12.26 -0.32
N SER A 109 -13.47 -11.10 -0.63
CA SER A 109 -12.67 -9.88 -0.88
C SER A 109 -12.51 -8.96 0.33
N GLY A 110 -13.11 -9.30 1.46
CA GLY A 110 -12.89 -8.61 2.73
C GLY A 110 -13.71 -7.36 2.97
N GLY A 111 -14.39 -6.81 1.98
CA GLY A 111 -15.17 -5.59 2.15
C GLY A 111 -15.27 -4.75 0.89
N ALA A 112 -15.85 -3.56 1.05
CA ALA A 112 -16.00 -2.58 -0.01
C ALA A 112 -14.65 -2.00 -0.45
N THR A 113 -14.43 -1.92 -1.76
CA THR A 113 -13.29 -1.22 -2.33
C THR A 113 -13.74 0.13 -2.85
N LEU A 114 -13.29 1.20 -2.20
CA LEU A 114 -13.71 2.56 -2.55
C LEU A 114 -12.88 3.14 -3.70
N PRO A 115 -13.44 4.05 -4.51
CA PRO A 115 -12.70 4.72 -5.55
C PRO A 115 -11.66 5.68 -4.96
N ILE A 116 -10.55 5.86 -5.69
CA ILE A 116 -9.52 6.83 -5.36
C ILE A 116 -9.36 7.74 -6.57
N SER A 117 -9.37 9.05 -6.37
CA SER A 117 -9.09 10.02 -7.42
C SER A 117 -8.40 11.23 -6.82
N GLY A 118 -7.24 11.57 -7.34
CA GLY A 118 -6.48 12.71 -6.88
C GLY A 118 -5.27 13.02 -7.74
N ALA A 119 -4.67 14.16 -7.46
CA ALA A 119 -3.46 14.62 -8.12
C ALA A 119 -2.69 15.55 -7.19
N TYR A 120 -1.40 15.66 -7.39
CA TYR A 120 -0.54 16.69 -6.82
C TYR A 120 0.63 16.98 -7.75
N ASP A 121 1.20 18.15 -7.57
CA ASP A 121 2.39 18.60 -8.24
C ASP A 121 3.54 18.71 -7.24
N VAL A 122 4.77 18.61 -7.70
CA VAL A 122 5.96 18.82 -6.90
C VAL A 122 7.03 19.54 -7.73
N ASP A 123 7.62 20.56 -7.14
CA ASP A 123 8.77 21.27 -7.65
C ASP A 123 9.99 20.93 -6.79
N GLU A 124 11.05 20.48 -7.43
CA GLU A 124 12.25 20.02 -6.76
C GLU A 124 13.48 20.77 -7.28
N PHE A 125 14.35 21.07 -6.35
CA PHE A 125 15.67 21.60 -6.64
C PHE A 125 16.74 20.75 -5.95
N TYR A 126 17.83 20.48 -6.63
CA TYR A 126 18.93 19.72 -6.06
C TYR A 126 20.28 20.22 -6.51
N PHE A 127 21.29 19.98 -5.68
CA PHE A 127 22.68 20.12 -6.06
C PHE A 127 23.54 19.02 -5.43
N GLU A 128 24.63 18.70 -6.10
CA GLU A 128 25.63 17.75 -5.62
C GLU A 128 27.05 18.35 -5.89
N LEU A 129 27.91 18.15 -4.93
CA LEU A 129 29.32 18.56 -4.99
C LEU A 129 30.21 17.33 -4.86
N GLY A 130 31.18 17.22 -5.77
CA GLY A 130 32.30 16.31 -5.65
C GLY A 130 33.53 17.12 -5.30
N ILE A 131 34.08 16.91 -4.11
CA ILE A 131 35.13 17.72 -3.51
C ILE A 131 36.39 16.86 -3.35
N PRO A 132 37.34 16.91 -4.29
CA PRO A 132 38.66 16.31 -4.08
C PRO A 132 39.40 17.12 -3.01
N VAL A 133 39.86 16.46 -1.96
CA VAL A 133 40.60 17.10 -0.85
C VAL A 133 42.09 16.85 -0.98
N THR A 134 42.45 15.61 -1.29
CA THR A 134 43.82 15.20 -1.64
C THR A 134 43.77 14.16 -2.77
N ASP A 135 44.90 13.64 -3.22
CA ASP A 135 44.94 12.52 -4.18
C ASP A 135 44.21 11.28 -3.66
N ASP A 136 44.20 11.08 -2.33
CA ASP A 136 43.66 9.90 -1.68
C ASP A 136 42.26 10.11 -1.04
N ILE A 137 41.86 11.38 -0.86
CA ILE A 137 40.62 11.72 -0.11
C ILE A 137 39.69 12.55 -0.99
N SER A 138 38.45 12.09 -1.12
CA SER A 138 37.38 12.87 -1.72
C SER A 138 36.14 12.89 -0.80
N VAL A 139 35.40 13.99 -0.88
CA VAL A 139 34.15 14.21 -0.15
C VAL A 139 33.04 14.45 -1.16
N GLU A 140 31.87 13.89 -0.89
CA GLU A 140 30.63 14.14 -1.61
C GLU A 140 29.65 14.85 -0.70
N ALA A 141 28.97 15.88 -1.18
CA ALA A 141 27.89 16.55 -0.48
C ALA A 141 26.72 16.77 -1.44
N GLY A 142 25.51 16.50 -0.98
CA GLY A 142 24.31 16.68 -1.78
C GLY A 142 23.15 17.18 -0.93
N TYR A 143 22.30 17.96 -1.56
CA TYR A 143 21.06 18.46 -0.98
C TYR A 143 19.96 18.47 -2.04
N ARG A 144 18.76 18.10 -1.64
CA ARG A 144 17.54 18.16 -2.43
C ARG A 144 16.41 18.69 -1.57
N SER A 145 15.66 19.63 -2.09
CA SER A 145 14.44 20.15 -1.51
C SER A 145 13.31 19.94 -2.50
N ALA A 146 12.16 19.52 -2.01
CA ALA A 146 10.95 19.32 -2.80
C ALA A 146 9.75 19.95 -2.10
N GLU A 147 9.04 20.81 -2.83
CA GLU A 147 7.83 21.49 -2.41
C GLU A 147 6.63 20.90 -3.14
N TYR A 148 5.60 20.52 -2.39
CA TYR A 148 4.41 19.83 -2.91
C TYR A 148 3.19 20.74 -2.87
N SER A 149 2.32 20.65 -3.88
CA SER A 149 1.05 21.37 -3.93
C SER A 149 0.07 21.00 -2.81
N THR A 150 0.44 20.05 -1.95
CA THR A 150 -0.29 19.62 -0.75
C THR A 150 0.18 20.33 0.53
N ASP A 151 0.82 21.48 0.42
CA ASP A 151 1.37 22.28 1.53
C ASP A 151 2.37 21.48 2.39
N SER A 152 3.17 20.62 1.76
CA SER A 152 4.22 19.84 2.41
C SER A 152 5.55 20.01 1.69
N GLU A 153 6.63 19.90 2.44
CA GLU A 153 8.01 19.98 1.96
C GLU A 153 8.78 18.76 2.41
N THR A 154 9.75 18.35 1.61
CA THR A 154 10.69 17.29 1.99
C THR A 154 12.11 17.69 1.62
N ASP A 155 13.05 17.36 2.53
CA ASP A 155 14.47 17.59 2.34
C ASP A 155 15.23 16.27 2.38
N ALA A 156 16.27 16.20 1.57
CA ALA A 156 17.24 15.12 1.60
C ALA A 156 18.65 15.69 1.59
N THR A 157 19.49 15.16 2.45
CA THR A 157 20.91 15.53 2.53
C THR A 157 21.77 14.28 2.42
N LYS A 158 22.93 14.42 1.79
CA LYS A 158 23.95 13.39 1.71
C LYS A 158 25.31 14.01 2.00
N LEU A 159 26.09 13.34 2.82
CA LEU A 159 27.52 13.62 3.02
C LEU A 159 28.27 12.29 2.97
N GLY A 160 29.30 12.22 2.14
CA GLY A 160 30.13 11.03 1.97
C GLY A 160 31.60 11.37 1.98
N ILE A 161 32.41 10.46 2.44
CA ILE A 161 33.86 10.50 2.35
C ILE A 161 34.38 9.18 1.77
N TYR A 162 35.30 9.30 0.85
CA TYR A 162 36.08 8.20 0.31
C TYR A 162 37.54 8.44 0.58
N TRP A 163 38.27 7.44 1.10
CA TRP A 163 39.66 7.50 1.44
C TRP A 163 40.39 6.25 0.96
N THR A 164 41.33 6.42 0.08
CA THR A 164 42.30 5.41 -0.34
C THR A 164 43.45 5.38 0.68
N VAL A 165 43.43 4.43 1.59
CA VAL A 165 44.46 4.33 2.67
C VAL A 165 45.77 3.77 2.13
N SER A 166 45.70 2.86 1.17
CA SER A 166 46.84 2.26 0.45
C SER A 166 46.33 1.67 -0.87
N ASP A 167 47.24 1.16 -1.70
CA ASP A 167 46.89 0.52 -2.97
C ASP A 167 45.90 -0.65 -2.81
N ASP A 168 45.87 -1.29 -1.64
CA ASP A 168 45.03 -2.46 -1.34
C ASP A 168 43.82 -2.15 -0.45
N VAL A 169 43.74 -0.95 0.16
CA VAL A 169 42.73 -0.62 1.17
C VAL A 169 42.09 0.73 0.89
N SER A 170 40.77 0.71 0.72
CA SER A 170 39.94 1.92 0.63
C SER A 170 38.83 1.89 1.68
N LEU A 171 38.51 3.03 2.26
CA LEU A 171 37.45 3.24 3.23
C LEU A 171 36.40 4.20 2.65
N ARG A 172 35.14 3.89 2.93
CA ARG A 172 34.00 4.76 2.62
C ARG A 172 33.13 4.90 3.83
N ALA A 173 32.70 6.12 4.13
CA ALA A 173 31.66 6.42 5.09
C ALA A 173 30.67 7.39 4.49
N SER A 174 29.40 7.24 4.82
CA SER A 174 28.36 8.17 4.36
C SER A 174 27.28 8.33 5.42
N PHE A 175 26.71 9.54 5.45
CA PHE A 175 25.51 9.88 6.19
C PHE A 175 24.50 10.48 5.22
N ALA A 176 23.25 10.03 5.29
CA ALA A 176 22.18 10.58 4.47
C ALA A 176 20.88 10.64 5.26
N THR A 177 20.13 11.70 5.01
CA THR A 177 18.73 11.81 5.44
C THR A 177 17.84 11.79 4.20
N ALA A 178 16.67 11.15 4.31
CA ALA A 178 15.69 11.14 3.25
C ALA A 178 14.30 11.18 3.86
N GLN A 179 13.42 11.93 3.23
CA GLN A 179 11.99 11.99 3.54
C GLN A 179 11.20 11.56 2.31
N ARG A 180 10.04 10.97 2.54
CA ARG A 180 9.14 10.56 1.48
C ARG A 180 7.78 11.25 1.66
N HIS A 181 7.31 11.88 0.62
CA HIS A 181 5.93 12.36 0.54
C HIS A 181 4.97 11.19 0.36
N ALA A 182 3.74 11.34 0.84
CA ALA A 182 2.68 10.35 0.62
C ALA A 182 2.31 10.25 -0.87
N SER A 183 2.04 9.05 -1.33
CA SER A 183 1.55 8.83 -2.70
C SER A 183 0.12 9.34 -2.88
N VAL A 184 -0.33 9.48 -4.14
CA VAL A 184 -1.74 9.87 -4.44
C VAL A 184 -2.72 8.93 -3.74
N SER A 185 -2.44 7.63 -3.72
CA SER A 185 -3.31 6.67 -3.05
C SER A 185 -3.37 6.87 -1.54
N GLU A 186 -2.24 7.16 -0.90
CA GLU A 186 -2.18 7.42 0.55
C GLU A 186 -2.89 8.72 0.94
N LEU A 187 -2.82 9.74 0.09
CA LEU A 187 -3.46 11.05 0.34
C LEU A 187 -4.98 11.02 0.15
N TYR A 188 -5.44 10.30 -0.86
CA TYR A 188 -6.84 10.38 -1.32
C TYR A 188 -7.63 9.09 -1.09
N SER A 189 -7.05 8.09 -0.41
CA SER A 189 -7.81 6.91 0.00
C SER A 189 -8.88 7.29 1.02
N ALA A 190 -10.10 6.86 0.77
CA ALA A 190 -11.16 6.97 1.75
C ALA A 190 -10.90 5.99 2.92
N VAL A 191 -11.43 6.35 4.10
CA VAL A 191 -11.47 5.42 5.23
C VAL A 191 -12.36 4.24 4.86
N SER A 192 -11.85 3.03 5.02
CA SER A 192 -12.57 1.79 4.71
C SER A 192 -12.30 0.75 5.78
N ASP A 193 -13.25 -0.15 5.96
CA ASP A 193 -13.06 -1.32 6.80
C ASP A 193 -12.24 -2.36 6.04
N GLY A 194 -11.33 -3.02 6.75
CA GLY A 194 -10.53 -4.12 6.22
C GLY A 194 -10.67 -5.37 7.08
N LEU A 195 -10.51 -6.54 6.47
CA LEU A 195 -10.35 -7.78 7.22
C LEU A 195 -8.90 -7.87 7.71
N VAL A 196 -8.75 -8.24 8.96
CA VAL A 196 -7.46 -8.57 9.57
C VAL A 196 -7.57 -9.99 10.08
N ASP A 197 -6.74 -10.86 9.56
CA ASP A 197 -6.59 -12.20 10.11
C ASP A 197 -5.64 -12.12 11.30
N LEU A 198 -6.14 -12.48 12.46
CA LEU A 198 -5.35 -12.62 13.67
C LEU A 198 -5.07 -14.11 13.88
N ASP A 199 -3.80 -14.46 14.08
CA ASP A 199 -3.43 -15.83 14.44
C ASP A 199 -4.07 -16.24 15.77
N ASN A 200 -4.22 -15.27 16.68
CA ASN A 200 -4.89 -15.44 17.96
C ASN A 200 -5.72 -14.20 18.28
N ASP A 201 -6.99 -14.37 18.58
CA ASP A 201 -7.84 -13.30 19.12
C ASP A 201 -7.46 -13.05 20.59
N PRO A 202 -6.99 -11.85 20.97
CA PRO A 202 -6.62 -11.57 22.36
C PRO A 202 -7.78 -11.65 23.34
N CYS A 203 -9.03 -11.62 22.86
CA CYS A 203 -10.25 -11.67 23.67
C CYS A 203 -10.89 -13.05 23.77
N ALA A 204 -10.38 -14.03 23.03
CA ALA A 204 -10.87 -15.40 22.99
C ALA A 204 -9.89 -16.39 23.64
N ILE A 205 -10.34 -17.61 23.86
CA ILE A 205 -9.47 -18.72 24.22
C ILE A 205 -8.48 -18.94 23.07
N GLN A 206 -7.20 -18.98 23.39
CA GLN A 206 -6.12 -19.14 22.41
C GLN A 206 -6.14 -20.54 21.79
N GLN A 207 -5.56 -20.71 20.61
CA GLN A 207 -5.51 -22.00 19.89
C GLN A 207 -4.84 -23.12 20.71
N ASN A 208 -3.94 -22.78 21.63
CA ASN A 208 -3.27 -23.70 22.54
C ASN A 208 -4.11 -24.06 23.79
N GLY A 209 -5.33 -23.53 23.92
CA GLY A 209 -6.22 -23.71 25.04
C GLY A 209 -6.02 -22.75 26.22
N ASP A 210 -5.09 -21.80 26.11
CA ASP A 210 -4.89 -20.78 27.14
C ASP A 210 -6.03 -19.75 27.11
N ASN A 211 -6.27 -19.09 28.24
CA ASN A 211 -7.26 -18.02 28.34
C ASN A 211 -6.88 -16.81 27.49
N ALA A 212 -7.87 -15.92 27.24
CA ALA A 212 -7.70 -14.64 26.62
C ALA A 212 -6.50 -13.87 27.20
N THR A 213 -5.70 -13.26 26.35
CA THR A 213 -4.52 -12.49 26.76
C THR A 213 -4.81 -11.05 27.15
N ALA A 214 -5.93 -10.50 26.63
CA ALA A 214 -6.47 -9.20 27.03
C ALA A 214 -7.48 -9.36 28.16
N THR A 215 -7.69 -8.31 28.92
CA THR A 215 -8.72 -8.29 29.98
C THR A 215 -10.11 -8.05 29.39
N GLU A 216 -11.15 -8.52 30.08
CA GLU A 216 -12.56 -8.28 29.68
C GLU A 216 -12.85 -6.78 29.46
N ALA A 217 -12.32 -5.91 30.33
CA ALA A 217 -12.49 -4.46 30.20
C ALA A 217 -11.83 -3.91 28.92
N GLN A 218 -10.69 -4.43 28.50
CA GLN A 218 -10.04 -4.05 27.24
C GLN A 218 -10.85 -4.55 26.04
N CYS A 219 -11.37 -5.76 26.11
CA CYS A 219 -12.18 -6.34 25.05
C CYS A 219 -13.55 -5.65 24.90
N ALA A 220 -14.12 -5.13 25.97
CA ALA A 220 -15.35 -4.35 25.91
C ALA A 220 -15.22 -3.09 25.05
N PHE A 221 -14.02 -2.49 24.93
CA PHE A 221 -13.79 -1.33 24.06
C PHE A 221 -13.88 -1.66 22.56
N THR A 222 -13.78 -2.93 22.18
CA THR A 222 -13.96 -3.37 20.78
C THR A 222 -15.44 -3.60 20.44
N GLY A 223 -16.35 -3.43 21.38
CA GLY A 223 -17.77 -3.75 21.24
C GLY A 223 -18.11 -5.21 21.49
N LEU A 224 -17.15 -6.02 21.98
CA LEU A 224 -17.41 -7.41 22.35
C LEU A 224 -18.34 -7.48 23.58
N ALA A 225 -19.46 -8.20 23.44
CA ALA A 225 -20.35 -8.45 24.58
C ALA A 225 -19.69 -9.42 25.59
N ALA A 226 -19.93 -9.19 26.88
CA ALA A 226 -19.26 -9.91 27.96
C ALA A 226 -19.42 -11.45 27.87
N GLU A 227 -20.53 -11.92 27.32
CA GLU A 227 -20.79 -13.35 27.12
C GLU A 227 -19.87 -14.03 26.10
N PHE A 228 -19.24 -13.26 25.22
CA PHE A 228 -18.29 -13.76 24.20
C PHE A 228 -16.83 -13.61 24.63
N TYR A 229 -16.57 -13.00 25.77
CA TYR A 229 -15.20 -12.88 26.29
C TYR A 229 -14.69 -14.25 26.75
N ASN A 230 -13.46 -14.57 26.39
CA ASN A 230 -12.77 -15.81 26.74
C ASN A 230 -13.56 -17.08 26.34
N THR A 231 -14.22 -17.03 25.19
CA THR A 231 -14.89 -18.19 24.58
C THR A 231 -14.01 -18.83 23.53
N ASP A 232 -14.20 -20.13 23.31
CA ASP A 232 -13.53 -20.85 22.23
C ASP A 232 -14.26 -20.60 20.90
N LEU A 233 -13.63 -19.81 20.03
CA LEU A 233 -14.17 -19.49 18.70
C LEU A 233 -14.08 -20.68 17.72
N ASN A 234 -13.32 -21.72 18.04
CA ASN A 234 -13.17 -22.93 17.23
C ASN A 234 -14.13 -24.05 17.65
N SER A 235 -14.91 -23.82 18.71
CA SER A 235 -15.91 -24.78 19.16
C SER A 235 -17.21 -24.53 18.41
N PRO A 236 -17.79 -25.55 17.73
CA PRO A 236 -19.04 -25.40 16.98
C PRO A 236 -20.26 -25.16 17.88
#